data_7db003d3979c9c12e3355d75f48e8743
#
_entry.id   7db003d3979c9c12e3355d75f48e8743
#
_cell.length_a   1.000
_cell.length_b   1.000
_cell.length_c   1.000
_cell.angle_alpha   90.00
_cell.angle_beta   90.00
_cell.angle_gamma   90.00
#
_symmetry.space_group_name_H-M   'P 1'
#
loop_
_entity.id
_entity.type
_entity.pdbx_description
1 polymer ?
#
loop_
_entity_poly.entity_id
_entity_poly.type
_entity_poly.pdbx_seq_one_letter_code
_entity_poly.pdbx_strand_id
1 'polypeptide(L)'
;FYTAPMKALSNQKYNELVAQYGHSEVGLLTGDTNINARARIVVMTTEVLRNMLYADSDLLRDLSYVVMDEVHYLADRFRGAVWEEVIIHLPEHVRMISLSATVSNAEEFGDWLQAVRGDTDVIVSETRPVPLEQHVLVRSKLLDLFDSSGKAATNRVNPELVQLARAGGHSPHKGRQHHPKRWEKRAGIEQRADRAEVVNLLGARNLLPAIFFIFSRVGCDAAV
;
A
#
# COMPACT_ATOMS: atom_id res chain seq x y z
N PHE A 1 -12.00 19.71 -2.80
CA PHE A 1 -12.34 18.28 -2.80
C PHE A 1 -11.19 17.48 -2.23
N TYR A 2 -11.52 16.39 -1.54
CA TYR A 2 -10.57 15.38 -1.06
C TYR A 2 -10.91 14.03 -1.69
N THR A 3 -9.99 13.46 -2.45
CA THR A 3 -10.22 12.18 -3.14
C THR A 3 -9.38 11.06 -2.54
N ALA A 4 -9.97 9.86 -2.46
CA ALA A 4 -9.30 8.66 -1.99
C ALA A 4 -9.56 7.47 -2.93
N PRO A 5 -8.68 6.45 -2.98
CA PRO A 5 -8.79 5.35 -3.94
C PRO A 5 -9.94 4.39 -3.66
N MET A 6 -10.56 4.43 -2.49
CA MET A 6 -11.63 3.50 -2.13
C MET A 6 -12.60 4.10 -1.12
N LYS A 7 -13.84 3.60 -1.13
CA LYS A 7 -14.92 4.05 -0.22
C LYS A 7 -14.55 3.98 1.25
N ALA A 8 -13.83 2.96 1.68
CA ALA A 8 -13.45 2.79 3.09
C ALA A 8 -12.60 3.97 3.58
N LEU A 9 -11.60 4.38 2.78
CA LEU A 9 -10.77 5.55 3.08
C LEU A 9 -11.55 6.85 2.97
N SER A 10 -12.45 6.99 1.97
CA SER A 10 -13.32 8.16 1.86
C SER A 10 -14.23 8.28 3.09
N ASN A 11 -14.85 7.20 3.55
CA ASN A 11 -15.69 7.21 4.75
C ASN A 11 -14.90 7.56 6.01
N GLN A 12 -13.70 6.98 6.16
CA GLN A 12 -12.82 7.31 7.28
C GLN A 12 -12.48 8.80 7.29
N LYS A 13 -12.02 9.33 6.16
CA LYS A 13 -11.65 10.74 6.04
C LYS A 13 -12.84 11.67 6.24
N TYR A 14 -14.01 11.31 5.72
CA TYR A 14 -15.25 12.04 5.97
C TYR A 14 -15.54 12.17 7.47
N ASN A 15 -15.47 11.05 8.22
CA ASN A 15 -15.71 11.06 9.67
C ASN A 15 -14.69 11.90 10.42
N GLU A 16 -13.41 11.84 10.06
CA GLU A 16 -12.34 12.66 10.61
C GLU A 16 -12.62 14.17 10.40
N LEU A 17 -12.98 14.54 9.16
CA LEU A 17 -13.25 15.93 8.83
C LEU A 17 -14.56 16.45 9.45
N VAL A 18 -15.58 15.61 9.55
CA VAL A 18 -16.82 15.94 10.26
C VAL A 18 -16.56 16.19 11.74
N ALA A 19 -15.72 15.37 12.38
CA ALA A 19 -15.33 15.57 13.77
C ALA A 19 -14.60 16.92 14.00
N GLN A 20 -13.88 17.39 12.98
CA GLN A 20 -13.11 18.64 13.06
C GLN A 20 -13.94 19.88 12.66
N TYR A 21 -14.74 19.79 11.59
CA TYR A 21 -15.41 20.93 10.97
C TYR A 21 -16.94 20.93 11.08
N GLY A 22 -17.55 19.81 11.49
CA GLY A 22 -18.98 19.63 11.61
C GLY A 22 -19.65 19.14 10.32
N HIS A 23 -20.85 18.57 10.46
CA HIS A 23 -21.64 17.99 9.35
C HIS A 23 -22.09 19.01 8.29
N SER A 24 -22.27 20.27 8.65
CA SER A 24 -22.66 21.31 7.69
C SER A 24 -21.57 21.66 6.69
N GLU A 25 -20.31 21.52 7.08
CA GLU A 25 -19.15 21.91 6.28
C GLU A 25 -18.57 20.79 5.43
N VAL A 26 -18.94 19.54 5.72
CA VAL A 26 -18.34 18.35 5.08
C VAL A 26 -19.40 17.52 4.35
N GLY A 27 -19.11 17.17 3.11
CA GLY A 27 -19.90 16.27 2.27
C GLY A 27 -19.17 14.98 1.93
N LEU A 28 -19.93 13.98 1.48
CA LEU A 28 -19.41 12.69 1.02
C LEU A 28 -20.07 12.28 -0.28
N LEU A 29 -19.27 12.02 -1.32
CA LEU A 29 -19.71 11.51 -2.61
C LEU A 29 -18.99 10.22 -2.95
N THR A 30 -19.72 9.11 -3.00
CA THR A 30 -19.21 7.81 -3.48
C THR A 30 -20.21 7.26 -4.52
N GLY A 31 -19.91 6.12 -5.13
CA GLY A 31 -20.78 5.54 -6.14
C GLY A 31 -22.23 5.26 -5.68
N ASP A 32 -22.45 5.16 -4.37
CA ASP A 32 -23.75 4.82 -3.76
C ASP A 32 -24.15 5.78 -2.62
N THR A 33 -23.36 6.79 -2.31
CA THR A 33 -23.61 7.71 -1.21
C THR A 33 -23.48 9.16 -1.68
N ASN A 34 -24.48 9.97 -1.34
CA ASN A 34 -24.48 11.41 -1.60
C ASN A 34 -24.95 12.15 -0.35
N ILE A 35 -24.01 12.74 0.37
CA ILE A 35 -24.26 13.54 1.57
C ILE A 35 -23.69 14.94 1.33
N ASN A 36 -24.52 15.96 1.43
CA ASN A 36 -24.11 17.38 1.35
C ASN A 36 -23.09 17.69 0.24
N ALA A 37 -23.43 17.32 -1.00
CA ALA A 37 -22.54 17.44 -2.17
C ALA A 37 -22.04 18.88 -2.46
N ARG A 38 -22.68 19.90 -1.87
CA ARG A 38 -22.30 21.32 -2.01
C ARG A 38 -21.61 21.89 -0.78
N ALA A 39 -21.16 21.04 0.14
CA ALA A 39 -20.37 21.45 1.29
C ALA A 39 -19.05 22.10 0.85
N ARG A 40 -18.47 22.92 1.72
CA ARG A 40 -17.16 23.54 1.47
C ARG A 40 -16.02 22.52 1.32
N ILE A 41 -16.13 21.40 2.01
CA ILE A 41 -15.21 20.27 1.91
C ILE A 41 -16.02 19.05 1.46
N VAL A 42 -15.69 18.46 0.33
CA VAL A 42 -16.36 17.25 -0.16
C VAL A 42 -15.33 16.13 -0.30
N VAL A 43 -15.55 15.04 0.43
CA VAL A 43 -14.76 13.82 0.32
C VAL A 43 -15.41 12.92 -0.73
N MET A 44 -14.59 12.30 -1.59
CA MET A 44 -15.09 11.42 -2.65
C MET A 44 -14.08 10.36 -3.05
N THR A 45 -14.52 9.39 -3.83
CA THR A 45 -13.56 8.51 -4.51
C THR A 45 -13.03 9.18 -5.78
N THR A 46 -11.81 8.83 -6.19
CA THR A 46 -11.15 9.44 -7.36
C THR A 46 -11.95 9.21 -8.64
N GLU A 47 -12.63 8.05 -8.75
CA GLU A 47 -13.53 7.76 -9.88
C GLU A 47 -14.73 8.71 -9.96
N VAL A 48 -15.26 9.15 -8.82
CA VAL A 48 -16.35 10.13 -8.80
C VAL A 48 -15.87 11.46 -9.34
N LEU A 49 -14.70 11.94 -8.92
CA LEU A 49 -14.13 13.18 -9.46
C LEU A 49 -13.90 13.09 -10.97
N ARG A 50 -13.30 11.98 -11.45
CA ARG A 50 -13.14 11.75 -12.89
C ARG A 50 -14.48 11.84 -13.64
N ASN A 51 -15.52 11.17 -13.15
CA ASN A 51 -16.83 11.18 -13.78
C ASN A 51 -17.45 12.59 -13.78
N MET A 52 -17.22 13.39 -12.73
CA MET A 52 -17.65 14.78 -12.66
C MET A 52 -16.93 15.65 -13.69
N LEU A 53 -15.64 15.44 -13.92
CA LEU A 53 -14.85 16.13 -14.95
C LEU A 53 -15.39 15.83 -16.35
N TYR A 54 -15.66 14.57 -16.66
CA TYR A 54 -16.24 14.17 -17.95
C TYR A 54 -17.67 14.68 -18.17
N ALA A 55 -18.45 14.81 -17.09
CA ALA A 55 -19.82 15.31 -17.14
C ALA A 55 -19.92 16.83 -17.10
N ASP A 56 -18.80 17.55 -17.04
CA ASP A 56 -18.77 19.02 -16.85
C ASP A 56 -19.69 19.48 -15.70
N SER A 57 -19.55 18.85 -14.55
CA SER A 57 -20.41 19.05 -13.40
C SER A 57 -20.34 20.48 -12.88
N ASP A 58 -21.51 21.08 -12.59
CA ASP A 58 -21.60 22.40 -11.98
C ASP A 58 -20.83 22.54 -10.66
N LEU A 59 -20.60 21.44 -9.97
CA LEU A 59 -19.81 21.42 -8.72
C LEU A 59 -18.33 21.75 -8.92
N LEU A 60 -17.85 21.74 -10.17
CA LEU A 60 -16.45 22.08 -10.51
C LEU A 60 -16.22 23.57 -10.69
N ARG A 61 -17.29 24.38 -10.87
CA ARG A 61 -17.15 25.81 -11.19
C ARG A 61 -16.46 26.62 -10.10
N ASP A 62 -16.79 26.32 -8.84
CA ASP A 62 -16.23 27.01 -7.67
C ASP A 62 -15.10 26.20 -6.99
N LEU A 63 -14.61 25.17 -7.66
CA LEU A 63 -13.55 24.31 -7.13
C LEU A 63 -12.22 25.04 -7.10
N SER A 64 -11.65 25.17 -5.91
CA SER A 64 -10.34 25.84 -5.72
C SER A 64 -9.20 24.88 -5.46
N TYR A 65 -9.47 23.79 -4.76
CA TYR A 65 -8.45 22.85 -4.33
C TYR A 65 -8.91 21.38 -4.48
N VAL A 66 -8.00 20.53 -4.92
CA VAL A 66 -8.16 19.07 -4.90
C VAL A 66 -6.99 18.45 -4.15
N VAL A 67 -7.30 17.67 -3.13
CA VAL A 67 -6.35 16.77 -2.49
C VAL A 67 -6.53 15.37 -3.09
N MET A 68 -5.50 14.84 -3.71
CA MET A 68 -5.46 13.49 -4.25
C MET A 68 -4.67 12.61 -3.29
N ASP A 69 -5.39 11.83 -2.50
CA ASP A 69 -4.76 10.90 -1.56
C ASP A 69 -4.33 9.62 -2.25
N GLU A 70 -3.26 9.02 -1.74
CA GLU A 70 -2.68 7.77 -2.26
C GLU A 70 -2.37 7.83 -3.77
N VAL A 71 -1.78 8.94 -4.21
CA VAL A 71 -1.53 9.17 -5.65
C VAL A 71 -0.62 8.10 -6.29
N HIS A 72 0.09 7.31 -5.50
CA HIS A 72 0.86 6.16 -6.00
C HIS A 72 0.00 5.09 -6.72
N TYR A 73 -1.33 5.11 -6.55
CA TYR A 73 -2.26 4.31 -7.35
C TYR A 73 -2.20 4.62 -8.85
N LEU A 74 -1.58 5.72 -9.25
CA LEU A 74 -1.26 6.01 -10.64
C LEU A 74 -0.43 4.89 -11.29
N ALA A 75 0.41 4.20 -10.52
CA ALA A 75 1.17 3.04 -10.98
C ALA A 75 0.35 1.72 -11.03
N ASP A 76 -0.91 1.72 -10.56
CA ASP A 76 -1.77 0.55 -10.64
C ASP A 76 -2.16 0.23 -12.09
N ARG A 77 -1.92 -1.02 -12.50
CA ARG A 77 -2.13 -1.48 -13.89
C ARG A 77 -3.57 -1.31 -14.38
N PHE A 78 -4.56 -1.42 -13.50
CA PHE A 78 -5.97 -1.44 -13.87
C PHE A 78 -6.66 -0.10 -13.60
N ARG A 79 -6.23 0.62 -12.57
CA ARG A 79 -6.89 1.83 -12.08
C ARG A 79 -6.06 3.09 -12.27
N GLY A 80 -4.77 2.98 -12.59
CA GLY A 80 -3.85 4.12 -12.70
C GLY A 80 -4.34 5.20 -13.65
N ALA A 81 -4.94 4.80 -14.77
CA ALA A 81 -5.52 5.72 -15.74
C ALA A 81 -6.55 6.70 -15.13
N VAL A 82 -7.27 6.31 -14.07
CA VAL A 82 -8.24 7.19 -13.39
C VAL A 82 -7.55 8.41 -12.77
N TRP A 83 -6.39 8.20 -12.12
CA TRP A 83 -5.61 9.29 -11.53
C TRP A 83 -5.01 10.18 -12.61
N GLU A 84 -4.44 9.57 -13.65
CA GLU A 84 -3.89 10.29 -14.79
C GLU A 84 -4.94 11.17 -15.47
N GLU A 85 -6.11 10.65 -15.76
CA GLU A 85 -7.24 11.37 -16.34
C GLU A 85 -7.68 12.54 -15.47
N VAL A 86 -7.79 12.35 -14.14
CA VAL A 86 -8.12 13.45 -13.22
C VAL A 86 -7.05 14.53 -13.27
N ILE A 87 -5.78 14.19 -13.21
CA ILE A 87 -4.67 15.16 -13.20
C ILE A 87 -4.65 15.99 -14.50
N ILE A 88 -4.86 15.34 -15.65
CA ILE A 88 -4.83 15.99 -16.96
C ILE A 88 -6.07 16.88 -17.17
N HIS A 89 -7.25 16.41 -16.77
CA HIS A 89 -8.51 17.11 -17.05
C HIS A 89 -8.94 18.11 -15.98
N LEU A 90 -8.28 18.14 -14.82
CA LEU A 90 -8.60 19.10 -13.78
C LEU A 90 -8.34 20.52 -14.29
N PRO A 91 -9.30 21.48 -14.16
CA PRO A 91 -9.13 22.86 -14.63
C PRO A 91 -7.83 23.50 -14.12
N GLU A 92 -7.16 24.29 -14.93
CA GLU A 92 -5.86 24.90 -14.62
C GLU A 92 -5.87 25.76 -13.35
N HIS A 93 -6.99 26.45 -13.09
CA HIS A 93 -7.14 27.29 -11.90
C HIS A 93 -7.24 26.50 -10.59
N VAL A 94 -7.53 25.23 -10.65
CA VAL A 94 -7.65 24.36 -9.46
C VAL A 94 -6.26 23.93 -8.99
N ARG A 95 -5.94 24.24 -7.76
CA ARG A 95 -4.69 23.83 -7.13
C ARG A 95 -4.78 22.38 -6.67
N MET A 96 -3.77 21.60 -6.98
CA MET A 96 -3.72 20.19 -6.65
C MET A 96 -2.67 19.91 -5.56
N ILE A 97 -3.02 19.06 -4.60
CA ILE A 97 -2.13 18.55 -3.57
C ILE A 97 -2.14 17.03 -3.67
N SER A 98 -1.01 16.44 -3.97
CA SER A 98 -0.84 14.98 -4.10
C SER A 98 -0.18 14.41 -2.86
N LEU A 99 -0.84 13.43 -2.22
CA LEU A 99 -0.33 12.73 -1.06
C LEU A 99 0.03 11.29 -1.44
N SER A 100 1.22 10.83 -1.03
CA SER A 100 1.69 9.48 -1.30
C SER A 100 2.49 8.92 -0.13
N ALA A 101 2.32 7.63 0.15
CA ALA A 101 3.07 6.95 1.20
C ALA A 101 4.50 6.62 0.77
N THR A 102 4.67 6.10 -0.44
CA THR A 102 5.99 5.73 -1.00
C THR A 102 5.96 5.81 -2.51
N VAL A 103 6.79 6.65 -3.09
CA VAL A 103 7.03 6.69 -4.53
C VAL A 103 8.51 6.39 -4.74
N SER A 104 8.82 5.26 -5.38
CA SER A 104 10.21 4.91 -5.72
C SER A 104 10.85 5.92 -6.68
N ASN A 105 10.03 6.68 -7.44
CA ASN A 105 10.43 7.64 -8.44
C ASN A 105 9.77 9.01 -8.20
N ALA A 106 9.91 9.56 -7.00
CA ALA A 106 9.26 10.82 -6.62
C ALA A 106 9.68 11.99 -7.52
N GLU A 107 10.95 12.03 -7.94
CA GLU A 107 11.49 13.08 -8.83
C GLU A 107 10.86 12.97 -10.23
N GLU A 108 10.86 11.79 -10.84
CA GLU A 108 10.26 11.57 -12.17
C GLU A 108 8.76 11.89 -12.19
N PHE A 109 8.06 11.52 -11.12
CA PHE A 109 6.66 11.85 -10.95
C PHE A 109 6.44 13.35 -10.79
N GLY A 110 7.31 14.03 -10.04
CA GLY A 110 7.30 15.49 -9.89
C GLY A 110 7.53 16.21 -11.23
N ASP A 111 8.50 15.77 -12.02
CA ASP A 111 8.79 16.30 -13.35
C ASP A 111 7.58 16.15 -14.30
N TRP A 112 6.92 15.00 -14.27
CA TRP A 112 5.71 14.78 -15.04
C TRP A 112 4.57 15.71 -14.59
N LEU A 113 4.34 15.84 -13.27
CA LEU A 113 3.35 16.78 -12.73
C LEU A 113 3.65 18.22 -13.15
N GLN A 114 4.91 18.64 -13.10
CA GLN A 114 5.33 19.97 -13.55
C GLN A 114 5.06 20.19 -15.03
N ALA A 115 5.28 19.17 -15.87
CA ALA A 115 5.00 19.25 -17.30
C ALA A 115 3.48 19.37 -17.59
N VAL A 116 2.62 18.73 -16.78
CA VAL A 116 1.18 18.69 -16.99
C VAL A 116 0.46 19.84 -16.29
N ARG A 117 0.89 20.24 -15.08
CA ARG A 117 0.19 21.18 -14.20
C ARG A 117 0.92 22.51 -13.97
N GLY A 118 2.15 22.64 -14.44
CA GLY A 118 3.00 23.79 -14.15
C GLY A 118 3.74 23.67 -12.82
N ASP A 119 4.09 24.80 -12.20
CA ASP A 119 4.92 24.86 -11.00
C ASP A 119 4.50 23.82 -9.94
N THR A 120 5.41 22.92 -9.66
CA THR A 120 5.18 21.80 -8.74
C THR A 120 6.31 21.69 -7.73
N ASP A 121 5.99 21.76 -6.44
CA ASP A 121 6.91 21.53 -5.35
C ASP A 121 6.85 20.06 -4.90
N VAL A 122 7.98 19.36 -4.94
CA VAL A 122 8.10 17.98 -4.46
C VAL A 122 8.69 17.98 -3.05
N ILE A 123 7.88 17.57 -2.07
CA ILE A 123 8.29 17.50 -0.67
C ILE A 123 8.47 16.04 -0.28
N VAL A 124 9.71 15.63 0.01
CA VAL A 124 10.05 14.27 0.44
C VAL A 124 10.39 14.26 1.92
N SER A 125 9.75 13.34 2.67
CA SER A 125 10.06 13.08 4.08
C SER A 125 10.33 11.60 4.29
N GLU A 126 11.51 11.26 4.78
CA GLU A 126 11.91 9.87 5.09
C GLU A 126 11.69 9.52 6.57
N THR A 127 11.22 10.47 7.37
CA THR A 127 10.98 10.27 8.80
C THR A 127 9.74 9.39 9.01
N ARG A 128 9.94 8.19 9.52
CA ARG A 128 8.86 7.29 9.90
C ARG A 128 8.50 7.51 11.38
N PRO A 129 7.20 7.73 11.70
CA PRO A 129 6.75 7.83 13.10
C PRO A 129 7.01 6.54 13.89
N VAL A 130 6.90 5.38 13.21
CA VAL A 130 7.23 4.07 13.75
C VAL A 130 8.32 3.46 12.87
N PRO A 131 9.48 3.09 13.44
CA PRO A 131 10.54 2.41 12.69
C PRO A 131 10.02 1.12 12.05
N LEU A 132 10.50 0.83 10.83
CA LEU A 132 10.19 -0.42 10.15
C LEU A 132 11.41 -1.34 10.25
N GLU A 133 11.31 -2.36 11.08
CA GLU A 133 12.30 -3.42 11.20
C GLU A 133 11.86 -4.64 10.39
N GLN A 134 12.78 -5.22 9.65
CA GLN A 134 12.49 -6.36 8.77
C GLN A 134 13.17 -7.62 9.30
N HIS A 135 12.35 -8.65 9.53
CA HIS A 135 12.79 -9.93 10.05
C HIS A 135 12.33 -11.08 9.16
N VAL A 136 13.05 -12.19 9.22
CA VAL A 136 12.68 -13.46 8.57
C VAL A 136 12.57 -14.53 9.63
N LEU A 137 11.43 -15.21 9.67
CA LEU A 137 11.24 -16.38 10.51
C LEU A 137 11.71 -17.64 9.76
N VAL A 138 12.73 -18.29 10.29
CA VAL A 138 13.22 -19.58 9.78
C VAL A 138 13.05 -20.63 10.89
N ARG A 139 12.13 -21.57 10.70
CA ARG A 139 11.69 -22.50 11.76
C ARG A 139 11.18 -21.72 12.96
N SER A 140 11.82 -21.82 14.13
CA SER A 140 11.44 -21.10 15.36
C SER A 140 12.35 -19.90 15.65
N LYS A 141 13.22 -19.50 14.71
CA LYS A 141 14.20 -18.44 14.89
C LYS A 141 13.85 -17.22 14.06
N LEU A 142 13.64 -16.09 14.72
CA LEU A 142 13.44 -14.80 14.09
C LEU A 142 14.82 -14.16 13.89
N LEU A 143 15.19 -13.89 12.66
CA LEU A 143 16.47 -13.30 12.24
C LEU A 143 16.22 -11.98 11.54
N ASP A 144 17.12 -11.02 11.73
CA ASP A 144 17.09 -9.78 10.96
C ASP A 144 17.30 -10.07 9.48
N LEU A 145 16.52 -9.42 8.60
CA LEU A 145 16.65 -9.58 7.16
C LEU A 145 17.99 -9.03 6.66
N PHE A 146 18.41 -7.90 7.20
CA PHE A 146 19.65 -7.24 6.83
C PHE A 146 20.72 -7.35 7.91
N ASP A 147 21.97 -7.25 7.48
CA ASP A 147 23.12 -7.29 8.38
C ASP A 147 23.21 -5.99 9.20
N SER A 148 23.03 -6.11 10.51
CA SER A 148 23.12 -5.00 11.48
C SER A 148 24.52 -4.80 12.05
N SER A 149 25.51 -5.63 11.63
CA SER A 149 26.87 -5.64 12.20
C SER A 149 27.76 -4.46 11.79
N GLY A 150 27.31 -3.60 10.87
CA GLY A 150 28.05 -2.45 10.35
C GLY A 150 27.54 -1.11 10.88
N LYS A 151 28.42 -0.09 10.96
CA LYS A 151 28.09 1.30 11.37
C LYS A 151 27.17 2.06 10.41
N ALA A 152 26.79 1.47 9.29
CA ALA A 152 25.82 2.00 8.33
C ALA A 152 24.78 0.90 8.04
N ALA A 153 23.51 1.27 8.00
CA ALA A 153 22.43 0.39 7.53
C ALA A 153 22.80 -0.11 6.11
N THR A 154 23.20 -1.35 6.01
CA THR A 154 23.60 -1.94 4.72
C THR A 154 22.39 -2.71 4.19
N ASN A 155 22.05 -2.50 2.90
CA ASN A 155 21.07 -3.34 2.18
C ASN A 155 21.60 -4.76 1.94
N ARG A 156 22.57 -5.18 2.73
CA ARG A 156 23.18 -6.52 2.62
C ARG A 156 22.37 -7.52 3.43
N VAL A 157 21.88 -8.55 2.77
CA VAL A 157 21.15 -9.64 3.43
C VAL A 157 22.02 -10.30 4.49
N ASN A 158 21.42 -10.61 5.63
CA ASN A 158 22.05 -11.28 6.75
C ASN A 158 22.78 -12.57 6.30
N PRO A 159 24.09 -12.69 6.56
CA PRO A 159 24.87 -13.84 6.15
C PRO A 159 24.33 -15.20 6.66
N GLU A 160 23.73 -15.23 7.86
CA GLU A 160 23.11 -16.42 8.43
C GLU A 160 21.92 -16.88 7.58
N LEU A 161 21.09 -15.97 7.09
CA LEU A 161 19.99 -16.29 6.17
C LEU A 161 20.51 -16.87 4.86
N VAL A 162 21.58 -16.29 4.32
CA VAL A 162 22.22 -16.79 3.09
C VAL A 162 22.75 -18.22 3.28
N GLN A 163 23.36 -18.51 4.43
CA GLN A 163 23.85 -19.84 4.76
C GLN A 163 22.70 -20.85 4.91
N LEU A 164 21.62 -20.48 5.62
CA LEU A 164 20.45 -21.32 5.79
C LEU A 164 19.76 -21.62 4.45
N ALA A 165 19.64 -20.64 3.56
CA ALA A 165 19.08 -20.83 2.23
C ALA A 165 19.93 -21.79 1.38
N ARG A 166 21.27 -21.68 1.44
CA ARG A 166 22.19 -22.61 0.76
C ARG A 166 22.13 -24.01 1.32
N ALA A 167 22.05 -24.16 2.64
CA ALA A 167 21.95 -25.47 3.31
C ALA A 167 20.60 -26.16 3.01
N GLY A 168 19.51 -25.41 2.86
CA GLY A 168 18.19 -25.96 2.49
C GLY A 168 18.03 -26.29 1.00
N GLY A 169 18.89 -25.73 0.12
CA GLY A 169 18.79 -25.85 -1.33
C GLY A 169 19.61 -26.97 -1.98
N HIS A 170 20.47 -27.68 -1.26
CA HIS A 170 21.33 -28.70 -1.82
C HIS A 170 20.87 -30.11 -1.47
N SER A 171 19.98 -30.67 -2.30
CA SER A 171 20.05 -32.09 -2.66
C SER A 171 20.86 -32.19 -3.97
N PRO A 172 22.06 -32.70 -3.96
CA PRO A 172 22.77 -32.96 -5.21
C PRO A 172 22.10 -34.14 -5.92
N HIS A 173 21.30 -33.83 -6.94
CA HIS A 173 20.89 -34.88 -7.87
C HIS A 173 22.11 -35.43 -8.62
N LYS A 174 22.75 -36.45 -8.03
CA LYS A 174 23.53 -37.40 -8.82
C LYS A 174 22.53 -38.25 -9.62
N GLY A 175 22.66 -38.19 -10.92
CA GLY A 175 21.78 -38.85 -11.85
C GLY A 175 21.66 -40.36 -11.58
N ARG A 176 20.43 -40.81 -11.56
CA ARG A 176 20.02 -42.17 -11.97
C ARG A 176 18.55 -42.06 -12.42
N GLN A 177 18.34 -42.46 -13.68
CA GLN A 177 17.02 -42.66 -14.26
C GLN A 177 16.27 -43.71 -13.45
N HIS A 178 15.22 -43.31 -12.76
CA HIS A 178 14.15 -44.19 -12.32
C HIS A 178 12.81 -43.46 -12.39
N HIS A 179 11.85 -44.09 -13.05
CA HIS A 179 10.45 -43.63 -13.12
C HIS A 179 9.90 -43.39 -11.72
N PRO A 180 9.27 -42.23 -11.46
CA PRO A 180 8.72 -41.97 -10.12
C PRO A 180 7.39 -42.71 -9.95
N LYS A 181 7.34 -43.63 -9.02
CA LYS A 181 6.08 -44.11 -8.46
C LYS A 181 5.40 -43.01 -7.67
N ARG A 182 4.14 -42.82 -7.94
CA ARG A 182 3.23 -41.72 -7.63
C ARG A 182 2.94 -41.45 -6.12
N TRP A 183 3.75 -41.82 -5.16
CA TRP A 183 3.44 -41.70 -3.74
C TRP A 183 4.63 -41.37 -2.82
N GLU A 184 5.76 -40.97 -3.31
CA GLU A 184 6.78 -40.46 -2.38
C GLU A 184 6.50 -38.99 -2.08
N LYS A 185 5.88 -38.76 -0.93
CA LYS A 185 5.84 -37.44 -0.27
C LYS A 185 7.27 -36.89 -0.27
N ARG A 186 7.46 -35.70 -0.86
CA ARG A 186 8.67 -34.91 -0.74
C ARG A 186 8.92 -34.64 0.75
N ALA A 187 9.61 -35.55 1.40
CA ALA A 187 10.18 -35.32 2.71
C ALA A 187 11.35 -34.36 2.54
N GLY A 188 11.15 -33.08 2.81
CA GLY A 188 12.30 -32.21 2.83
C GLY A 188 12.11 -30.72 2.58
N ILE A 189 10.93 -30.13 2.62
CA ILE A 189 10.74 -28.67 2.73
C ILE A 189 9.27 -28.43 3.05
N GLU A 190 8.86 -28.65 4.27
CA GLU A 190 7.57 -28.09 4.73
C GLU A 190 7.41 -28.30 6.23
N GLN A 191 8.33 -27.75 7.02
CA GLN A 191 7.90 -27.23 8.30
C GLN A 191 7.53 -25.77 8.07
N ARG A 192 6.35 -25.54 7.49
CA ARG A 192 5.68 -24.25 7.64
C ARG A 192 5.55 -24.03 9.13
N ALA A 193 6.08 -22.91 9.62
CA ALA A 193 5.86 -22.52 11.00
C ALA A 193 4.36 -22.51 11.24
N ASP A 194 3.90 -23.23 12.27
CA ASP A 194 2.50 -23.19 12.67
C ASP A 194 2.15 -21.76 13.07
N ARG A 195 0.99 -21.27 12.62
CA ARG A 195 0.57 -19.89 12.90
C ARG A 195 0.44 -19.61 14.38
N ALA A 196 -0.05 -20.58 15.16
CA ALA A 196 -0.13 -20.47 16.60
C ALA A 196 1.24 -20.31 17.24
N GLU A 197 2.24 -21.07 16.79
CA GLU A 197 3.63 -20.93 17.23
C GLU A 197 4.20 -19.55 16.88
N VAL A 198 3.87 -19.04 15.68
CA VAL A 198 4.29 -17.68 15.26
C VAL A 198 3.68 -16.61 16.16
N VAL A 199 2.38 -16.69 16.45
CA VAL A 199 1.72 -15.73 17.35
C VAL A 199 2.34 -15.77 18.75
N ASN A 200 2.59 -16.95 19.28
CA ASN A 200 3.24 -17.12 20.60
C ASN A 200 4.66 -16.52 20.59
N LEU A 201 5.43 -16.75 19.54
CA LEU A 201 6.75 -16.17 19.38
C LEU A 201 6.73 -14.64 19.34
N LEU A 202 5.79 -14.07 18.57
CA LEU A 202 5.61 -12.61 18.47
C LEU A 202 5.17 -12.03 19.83
N GLY A 203 4.26 -12.72 20.53
CA GLY A 203 3.83 -12.32 21.88
C GLY A 203 4.99 -12.31 22.88
N ALA A 204 5.81 -13.37 22.88
CA ALA A 204 7.00 -13.46 23.75
C ALA A 204 8.03 -12.36 23.48
N ARG A 205 7.99 -11.72 22.29
CA ARG A 205 8.89 -10.62 21.88
C ARG A 205 8.24 -9.24 21.94
N ASN A 206 7.03 -9.11 22.46
CA ASN A 206 6.24 -7.88 22.50
C ASN A 206 5.98 -7.27 21.09
N LEU A 207 5.78 -8.12 20.08
CA LEU A 207 5.50 -7.75 18.69
C LEU A 207 4.02 -7.92 18.31
N LEU A 208 3.13 -7.94 19.27
CA LEU A 208 1.68 -7.94 19.05
C LEU A 208 1.11 -6.52 19.28
N PRO A 209 0.00 -6.14 18.59
CA PRO A 209 -0.81 -6.97 17.67
C PRO A 209 -0.09 -7.22 16.32
N ALA A 210 -0.48 -8.30 15.62
CA ALA A 210 0.08 -8.70 14.34
C ALA A 210 -1.00 -8.85 13.26
N ILE A 211 -0.66 -8.54 12.01
CA ILE A 211 -1.51 -8.75 10.84
C ILE A 211 -0.88 -9.83 9.98
N PHE A 212 -1.63 -10.90 9.69
CA PHE A 212 -1.22 -11.96 8.79
C PHE A 212 -1.82 -11.74 7.41
N PHE A 213 -0.98 -11.53 6.40
CA PHE A 213 -1.41 -11.43 5.01
C PHE A 213 -1.43 -12.83 4.38
N ILE A 214 -2.63 -13.30 4.01
CA ILE A 214 -2.84 -14.59 3.38
C ILE A 214 -3.50 -14.34 2.03
N PHE A 215 -2.77 -14.58 0.93
CA PHE A 215 -3.23 -14.29 -0.43
C PHE A 215 -4.19 -15.37 -0.99
N SER A 216 -5.08 -15.88 -0.14
CA SER A 216 -6.07 -16.91 -0.49
C SER A 216 -7.26 -16.82 0.46
N ARG A 217 -8.48 -16.68 -0.08
CA ARG A 217 -9.71 -16.68 0.73
C ARG A 217 -9.86 -17.98 1.54
N VAL A 218 -9.70 -19.12 0.87
CA VAL A 218 -9.71 -20.44 1.52
C VAL A 218 -8.61 -20.54 2.59
N GLY A 219 -7.45 -19.93 2.35
CA GLY A 219 -6.38 -19.87 3.34
C GLY A 219 -6.69 -18.98 4.55
N CYS A 220 -7.48 -17.92 4.36
CA CYS A 220 -7.98 -17.10 5.48
C CYS A 220 -9.02 -17.87 6.32
N ASP A 221 -9.98 -18.53 5.67
CA ASP A 221 -11.00 -19.34 6.34
C ASP A 221 -10.38 -20.50 7.15
N ALA A 222 -9.31 -21.10 6.63
CA ALA A 222 -8.56 -22.16 7.31
C ALA A 222 -7.61 -21.63 8.41
N ALA A 223 -7.48 -20.32 8.56
CA ALA A 223 -6.62 -19.69 9.57
C ALA A 223 -7.35 -19.33 10.87
N VAL A 224 -8.68 -19.36 10.83
CA VAL A 224 -9.59 -19.13 11.95
C VAL A 224 -9.87 -20.45 12.63
#